data_1ba53e8d3256d52ff730a87467cdccbc
#
_entry.id   1ba53e8d3256d52ff730a87467cdccbc
#
_cell.length_a   1.000
_cell.length_b   1.000
_cell.length_c   1.000
_cell.angle_alpha   90.00
_cell.angle_beta   90.00
_cell.angle_gamma   90.00
#
_symmetry.space_group_name_H-M   'P 1'
#
loop_
_entity.id
_entity.type
_entity.pdbx_description
1 polymer ?
#
loop_
_entity_poly.entity_id
_entity_poly.type
_entity_poly.pdbx_seq_one_letter_code
_entity_poly.pdbx_strand_id
1 'polypeptide(L)' 'MSNEVLLEQLESVANFMRGMQFDPRIPADTKEALLERAQEIDAVVEKHLEE' A
#
# COMPACT_ATOMS: atom_id res chain seq x y z
N MET A 1 -7.44 -12.47 14.74
CA MET A 1 -7.61 -11.15 14.11
C MET A 1 -8.65 -11.27 13.00
N SER A 2 -9.59 -10.34 12.93
CA SER A 2 -10.61 -10.39 11.90
C SER A 2 -10.02 -9.95 10.54
N ASN A 3 -10.65 -10.42 9.45
CA ASN A 3 -10.23 -10.00 8.11
C ASN A 3 -10.36 -8.51 7.91
N GLU A 4 -11.35 -7.89 8.54
CA GLU A 4 -11.56 -6.45 8.47
C GLU A 4 -10.38 -5.68 9.05
N VAL A 5 -9.89 -6.10 10.21
CA VAL A 5 -8.73 -5.46 10.84
C VAL A 5 -7.49 -5.64 9.96
N LEU A 6 -7.30 -6.84 9.43
CA LEU A 6 -6.16 -7.11 8.54
C LEU A 6 -6.21 -6.23 7.29
N LEU A 7 -7.38 -6.12 6.66
CA LEU A 7 -7.54 -5.30 5.47
C LEU A 7 -7.29 -3.81 5.76
N GLU A 8 -7.76 -3.34 6.90
CA GLU A 8 -7.52 -1.96 7.33
C GLU A 8 -6.02 -1.68 7.50
N GLN A 9 -5.30 -2.63 8.09
CA GLN A 9 -3.87 -2.49 8.28
C GLN A 9 -3.13 -2.47 6.94
N LEU A 10 -3.53 -3.32 6.00
CA LEU A 10 -2.94 -3.33 4.67
C LEU A 10 -3.19 -2.01 3.93
N GLU A 11 -4.41 -1.49 4.00
CA GLU A 11 -4.74 -0.20 3.40
C GLU A 11 -3.91 0.93 4.01
N SER A 12 -3.73 0.90 5.34
CA SER A 12 -2.94 1.89 6.04
C SER A 12 -1.49 1.87 5.56
N VAL A 13 -0.91 0.68 5.41
CA VAL A 13 0.46 0.52 4.92
C VAL A 13 0.57 1.05 3.47
N ALA A 14 -0.38 0.70 2.61
CA ALA A 14 -0.37 1.17 1.23
C ALA A 14 -0.47 2.70 1.16
N ASN A 15 -1.31 3.30 2.00
CA ASN A 15 -1.45 4.75 2.06
C ASN A 15 -0.16 5.42 2.53
N PHE A 16 0.51 4.83 3.50
CA PHE A 16 1.80 5.32 3.99
C PHE A 16 2.84 5.31 2.87
N MET A 17 2.89 4.21 2.12
CA MET A 17 3.82 4.10 0.99
C MET A 17 3.54 5.14 -0.08
N ARG A 18 2.26 5.38 -0.39
CA ARG A 18 1.89 6.41 -1.37
C ARG A 18 2.29 7.81 -0.89
N GLY A 19 2.19 8.06 0.41
CA GLY A 19 2.62 9.33 1.00
C GLY A 19 4.11 9.59 0.82
N MET A 20 4.91 8.53 0.80
CA MET A 20 6.37 8.65 0.57
C MET A 20 6.71 9.17 -0.81
N GLN A 21 5.78 9.14 -1.77
CA GLN A 21 6.00 9.71 -3.10
C GLN A 21 6.26 11.22 -3.06
N PHE A 22 5.83 11.87 -2.00
CA PHE A 22 5.98 13.32 -1.82
C PHE A 22 7.22 13.69 -1.01
N ASP A 23 7.99 12.70 -0.55
CA ASP A 23 9.18 12.97 0.27
C ASP A 23 10.41 13.17 -0.63
N PRO A 24 10.98 14.40 -0.63
CA PRO A 24 12.13 14.70 -1.51
C PRO A 24 13.42 13.99 -1.09
N ARG A 25 13.45 13.37 0.08
CA ARG A 25 14.62 12.64 0.58
C ARG A 25 14.71 11.23 0.00
N ILE A 26 13.63 10.74 -0.59
CA ILE A 26 13.60 9.37 -1.12
C ILE A 26 13.97 9.41 -2.60
N PRO A 27 14.95 8.58 -3.04
CA PRO A 27 15.32 8.50 -4.45
C PRO A 27 14.17 8.04 -5.35
N ALA A 28 14.22 8.41 -6.61
CA ALA A 28 13.16 8.11 -7.57
C ALA A 28 12.93 6.61 -7.77
N ASP A 29 14.01 5.82 -7.82
CA ASP A 29 13.91 4.37 -7.98
C ASP A 29 13.28 3.71 -6.76
N THR A 30 13.56 4.22 -5.57
CA THR A 30 12.92 3.74 -4.34
C THR A 30 11.44 4.09 -4.34
N LYS A 31 11.07 5.28 -4.83
CA LYS A 31 9.68 5.68 -4.96
C LYS A 31 8.91 4.75 -5.89
N GLU A 32 9.51 4.33 -7.00
CA GLU A 32 8.90 3.38 -7.92
C GLU A 32 8.63 2.05 -7.23
N ALA A 33 9.60 1.55 -6.48
CA ALA A 33 9.44 0.29 -5.74
C ALA A 33 8.32 0.39 -4.71
N LEU A 34 8.24 1.51 -4.00
CA LEU A 34 7.20 1.74 -3.02
C LEU A 34 5.81 1.79 -3.67
N LEU A 35 5.71 2.44 -4.82
CA LEU A 35 4.44 2.52 -5.54
C LEU A 35 3.98 1.15 -6.03
N GLU A 36 4.90 0.34 -6.56
CA GLU A 36 4.60 -1.02 -6.99
C GLU A 36 4.08 -1.86 -5.84
N ARG A 37 4.73 -1.77 -4.67
CA ARG A 37 4.28 -2.51 -3.49
C ARG A 37 2.91 -2.06 -3.02
N ALA A 38 2.65 -0.75 -3.05
CA ALA A 38 1.35 -0.23 -2.67
C ALA A 38 0.26 -0.75 -3.62
N GLN A 39 0.54 -0.82 -4.91
CA GLN A 39 -0.40 -1.35 -5.89
C GLN A 39 -0.68 -2.83 -5.67
N GLU A 40 0.35 -3.62 -5.31
CA GLU A 40 0.19 -5.04 -4.98
C GLU A 40 -0.72 -5.22 -3.77
N ILE A 41 -0.53 -4.40 -2.75
CA ILE A 41 -1.36 -4.44 -1.54
C ILE A 41 -2.81 -4.07 -1.89
N ASP A 42 -3.01 -3.04 -2.70
CA ASP A 42 -4.34 -2.63 -3.13
C ASP A 42 -5.05 -3.75 -3.88
N ALA A 43 -4.34 -4.47 -4.73
CA ALA A 43 -4.90 -5.60 -5.48
C ALA A 43 -5.37 -6.72 -4.55
N VAL A 44 -4.58 -7.01 -3.52
CA VAL A 44 -4.95 -8.03 -2.52
C VAL A 44 -6.20 -7.60 -1.75
N VAL A 45 -6.25 -6.34 -1.33
CA VAL A 45 -7.40 -5.80 -0.59
C VAL A 45 -8.67 -5.86 -1.45
N GLU A 46 -8.58 -5.43 -2.70
CA GLU A 46 -9.73 -5.46 -3.62
C GLU A 46 -10.24 -6.87 -3.84
N LYS A 47 -9.35 -7.82 -3.99
CA LYS A 47 -9.72 -9.21 -4.20
C LYS A 47 -10.52 -9.75 -3.02
N HIS A 48 -10.11 -9.41 -1.80
CA HIS A 48 -10.83 -9.86 -0.61
C HIS A 48 -12.16 -9.15 -0.42
N LEU A 49 -12.26 -7.90 -0.85
CA LEU A 49 -13.52 -7.16 -0.77
C LEU A 49 -14.58 -7.70 -1.74
N GLU A 50 -14.14 -8.28 -2.85
CA GLU A 50 -15.04 -8.86 -3.85
C GLU A 50 -15.57 -10.24 -3.44
N GLU A 51 -14.93 -10.90 -2.50
CA GLU A 51 -15.39 -12.18 -1.98
C GLU A 51 -16.56 -11.99 -1.00
#